data_7baa48b2e2bd9517b37afd79e46162d3
#
_entry.id   7baa48b2e2bd9517b37afd79e46162d3
#
_cell.length_a   1.000
_cell.length_b   1.000
_cell.length_c   1.000
_cell.angle_alpha   90.00
_cell.angle_beta   90.00
_cell.angle_gamma   90.00
#
_symmetry.space_group_name_H-M   'P 1'
#
loop_
_entity.id
_entity.type
_entity.pdbx_description
1 polymer ?
#
loop_
_entity_poly.entity_id
_entity_poly.type
_entity_poly.pdbx_seq_one_letter_code
_entity_poly.pdbx_strand_id
1 'polypeptide(L)'
;MVNTYLMFGRYSSNALKTASAARTRKAEHIVGRFRGQIKGMYAMLGGNDLLMIVDLPGIEEAIKVYAGLTKLTGITFTSYPAISVTELDRLMQEVANI
;
A
#
# COMPACT_ATOMS: atom_id res chain seq x y z
N MET A 1 -1.91 -14.74 -9.06
CA MET A 1 -0.90 -14.52 -8.01
C MET A 1 -1.00 -13.09 -7.52
N VAL A 2 -0.98 -12.87 -6.22
CA VAL A 2 -1.00 -11.52 -5.66
C VAL A 2 0.38 -11.15 -5.16
N ASN A 3 0.64 -9.85 -5.18
CA ASN A 3 1.86 -9.27 -4.63
C ASN A 3 1.47 -8.30 -3.53
N THR A 4 2.26 -8.28 -2.47
CA THR A 4 2.05 -7.39 -1.34
C THR A 4 2.88 -6.13 -1.51
N TYR A 5 2.25 -4.99 -1.28
CA TYR A 5 2.90 -3.68 -1.32
C TYR A 5 2.73 -2.97 0.01
N LEU A 6 3.83 -2.43 0.53
CA LEU A 6 3.79 -1.57 1.70
C LEU A 6 3.79 -0.14 1.20
N MET A 7 2.69 0.56 1.41
CA MET A 7 2.52 1.92 0.94
C MET A 7 2.63 2.88 2.12
N PHE A 8 3.70 3.65 2.14
CA PHE A 8 3.94 4.65 3.18
C PHE A 8 3.48 6.00 2.67
N GLY A 9 2.59 6.64 3.42
CA GLY A 9 2.02 7.91 3.04
C GLY A 9 2.48 9.06 3.92
N ARG A 10 2.68 10.22 3.30
CA ARG A 10 2.95 11.47 3.99
C ARG A 10 1.82 12.43 3.69
N TYR A 11 1.19 12.95 4.73
CA TYR A 11 0.07 13.87 4.60
C TYR A 11 0.57 15.29 4.40
N SER A 12 -0.06 16.00 3.48
CA SER A 12 -0.06 17.46 3.51
C SER A 12 -0.97 17.90 4.66
N SER A 13 -0.88 19.18 5.06
CA SER A 13 -1.80 19.71 6.06
C SER A 13 -3.25 19.56 5.61
N ASN A 14 -3.53 19.78 4.33
CA ASN A 14 -4.88 19.61 3.79
C ASN A 14 -5.31 18.14 3.83
N ALA A 15 -4.42 17.22 3.50
CA ALA A 15 -4.73 15.78 3.54
C ALA A 15 -5.11 15.34 4.96
N LEU A 16 -4.43 15.87 5.97
CA LEU A 16 -4.76 15.57 7.36
C LEU A 16 -6.12 16.17 7.76
N LYS A 17 -6.37 17.42 7.39
CA LYS A 17 -7.63 18.11 7.71
C LYS A 17 -8.83 17.44 7.08
N THR A 18 -8.67 16.84 5.93
CA THR A 18 -9.77 16.19 5.19
C THR A 18 -9.88 14.68 5.47
N ALA A 19 -9.11 14.16 6.42
CA ALA A 19 -9.21 12.77 6.83
C ALA A 19 -10.62 12.48 7.36
N SER A 20 -11.22 11.39 6.90
CA SER A 20 -12.57 11.01 7.28
C SER A 20 -12.83 9.55 6.98
N ALA A 21 -13.83 8.97 7.64
CA ALA A 21 -14.27 7.62 7.36
C ALA A 21 -14.76 7.48 5.91
N ALA A 22 -15.41 8.52 5.38
CA ALA A 22 -15.88 8.51 3.99
C ALA A 22 -14.71 8.45 3.01
N ARG A 23 -13.63 9.19 3.26
CA ARG A 23 -12.42 9.15 2.44
C ARG A 23 -11.76 7.78 2.51
N THR A 24 -11.71 7.18 3.69
CA THR A 24 -11.17 5.83 3.88
C THR A 24 -11.94 4.81 3.05
N ARG A 25 -13.28 4.88 3.06
CA ARG A 25 -14.11 3.99 2.24
C ARG A 25 -13.85 4.18 0.75
N LYS A 26 -13.65 5.42 0.30
CA LYS A 26 -13.31 5.69 -1.11
C LYS A 26 -11.95 5.09 -1.47
N ALA A 27 -10.98 5.15 -0.55
CA ALA A 27 -9.68 4.54 -0.74
C ALA A 27 -9.80 3.02 -0.90
N GLU A 28 -10.58 2.38 -0.04
CA GLU A 28 -10.87 0.94 -0.14
C GLU A 28 -11.51 0.60 -1.49
N HIS A 29 -12.40 1.46 -1.97
CA HIS A 29 -13.08 1.28 -3.26
C HIS A 29 -12.09 1.34 -4.43
N ILE A 30 -11.15 2.26 -4.38
CA ILE A 30 -10.11 2.38 -5.42
C ILE A 30 -9.27 1.09 -5.45
N VAL A 31 -8.84 0.61 -4.30
CA VAL A 31 -8.05 -0.62 -4.22
C VAL A 31 -8.85 -1.80 -4.79
N GLY A 32 -10.11 -1.93 -4.41
CA GLY A 32 -10.98 -2.99 -4.91
C GLY A 32 -11.22 -2.92 -6.41
N ARG A 33 -11.32 -1.70 -6.96
CA ARG A 33 -11.51 -1.50 -8.40
C ARG A 33 -10.38 -2.12 -9.22
N PHE A 34 -9.18 -2.13 -8.69
CA PHE A 34 -8.02 -2.69 -9.38
C PHE A 34 -7.66 -4.09 -8.85
N ARG A 35 -8.66 -4.80 -8.35
CA ARG A 35 -8.57 -6.19 -7.90
C ARG A 35 -7.62 -6.39 -6.73
N GLY A 36 -7.51 -5.36 -5.89
CA GLY A 36 -6.68 -5.41 -4.70
C GLY A 36 -7.47 -5.60 -3.44
N GLN A 37 -6.76 -5.84 -2.36
CA GLN A 37 -7.33 -5.98 -1.02
C GLN A 37 -6.41 -5.27 -0.03
N ILE A 38 -7.00 -4.44 0.84
CA ILE A 38 -6.26 -3.82 1.93
C ILE A 38 -6.15 -4.83 3.06
N LYS A 39 -4.93 -5.18 3.43
CA LYS A 39 -4.65 -6.12 4.52
C LYS A 39 -4.42 -5.42 5.85
N GLY A 40 -4.06 -4.17 5.82
CA GLY A 40 -3.88 -3.36 7.02
C GLY A 40 -3.75 -1.90 6.67
N MET A 41 -4.13 -1.04 7.62
CA MET A 41 -4.04 0.40 7.45
C MET A 41 -3.81 1.02 8.81
N TYR A 42 -2.72 1.77 8.95
CA TYR A 42 -2.29 2.30 10.23
C TYR A 42 -1.89 3.75 10.11
N ALA A 43 -2.38 4.58 11.04
CA ALA A 43 -1.86 5.92 11.21
C ALA A 43 -0.59 5.84 12.05
N MET A 44 0.42 6.62 11.70
CA MET A 44 1.72 6.54 12.36
C MET A 44 2.21 7.91 12.81
N LEU A 45 3.10 7.90 13.77
CA LEU A 45 3.91 9.05 14.14
C LEU A 45 5.33 8.84 13.60
N GLY A 46 5.97 9.92 13.16
CA GLY A 46 7.35 9.85 12.66
C GLY A 46 7.47 10.40 11.25
N GLY A 47 8.36 9.81 10.45
CA GLY A 47 8.65 10.29 9.11
C GLY A 47 7.53 10.05 8.11
N ASN A 48 6.71 9.03 8.33
CA ASN A 48 5.52 8.74 7.54
C ASN A 48 4.29 8.80 8.45
N ASP A 49 3.16 9.20 7.89
CA ASP A 49 1.92 9.39 8.63
C ASP A 49 0.97 8.21 8.49
N LEU A 50 1.15 7.40 7.45
CA LEU A 50 0.24 6.33 7.10
C LEU A 50 1.01 5.13 6.57
N LEU A 51 0.58 3.94 6.97
CA LEU A 51 1.02 2.69 6.34
C LEU A 51 -0.21 1.94 5.85
N MET A 52 -0.22 1.59 4.57
CA MET A 52 -1.21 0.68 4.01
C MET A 52 -0.48 -0.58 3.54
N ILE A 53 -1.00 -1.73 3.92
CA ILE A 53 -0.52 -3.02 3.43
C ILE A 53 -1.57 -3.51 2.45
N VAL A 54 -1.19 -3.64 1.17
CA VAL A 54 -2.15 -3.88 0.10
C VAL A 54 -1.68 -5.05 -0.77
N ASP A 55 -2.58 -5.99 -1.02
CA ASP A 55 -2.34 -7.05 -1.99
C ASP A 55 -2.93 -6.63 -3.32
N LEU A 56 -2.14 -6.75 -4.39
CA LEU A 56 -2.53 -6.37 -5.75
C LEU A 56 -2.01 -7.42 -6.73
N PRO A 57 -2.64 -7.55 -7.92
CA PRO A 57 -2.18 -8.53 -8.91
C PRO A 57 -0.77 -8.30 -9.43
N GLY A 58 -0.36 -7.06 -9.58
CA GLY A 58 0.96 -6.74 -10.08
C GLY A 58 1.27 -5.25 -10.05
N ILE A 59 2.40 -4.89 -10.65
CA ILE A 59 2.90 -3.52 -10.60
C ILE A 59 2.00 -2.52 -11.34
N GLU A 60 1.34 -2.94 -12.41
CA GLU A 60 0.45 -2.03 -13.13
C GLU A 60 -0.71 -1.58 -12.25
N GLU A 61 -1.34 -2.53 -11.55
CA GLU A 61 -2.40 -2.24 -10.61
C GLU A 61 -1.90 -1.41 -9.43
N ALA A 62 -0.68 -1.68 -8.97
CA ALA A 62 -0.07 -0.93 -7.89
C ALA A 62 0.12 0.55 -8.26
N ILE A 63 0.55 0.81 -9.51
CA ILE A 63 0.70 2.18 -10.00
C ILE A 63 -0.66 2.87 -10.11
N LYS A 64 -1.68 2.16 -10.60
CA LYS A 64 -3.04 2.71 -10.71
C LYS A 64 -3.61 3.05 -9.34
N VAL A 65 -3.42 2.17 -8.37
CA VAL A 65 -3.86 2.40 -6.99
C VAL A 65 -3.13 3.61 -6.40
N TYR A 66 -1.82 3.66 -6.54
CA TYR A 66 -1.02 4.79 -6.08
C TYR A 66 -1.54 6.12 -6.67
N ALA A 67 -1.71 6.16 -7.99
CA ALA A 67 -2.18 7.38 -8.67
C ALA A 67 -3.59 7.76 -8.23
N GLY A 68 -4.49 6.77 -8.14
CA GLY A 68 -5.87 7.01 -7.71
C GLY A 68 -5.97 7.51 -6.29
N LEU A 69 -5.20 6.93 -5.38
CA LEU A 69 -5.17 7.35 -3.98
C LEU A 69 -4.60 8.77 -3.85
N THR A 70 -3.54 9.09 -4.57
CA THR A 70 -2.95 10.42 -4.54
C THR A 70 -3.92 11.47 -5.08
N LYS A 71 -4.62 11.16 -6.17
CA LYS A 71 -5.65 12.06 -6.71
C LYS A 71 -6.79 12.27 -5.73
N LEU A 72 -7.21 11.23 -5.03
CA LEU A 72 -8.31 11.32 -4.07
C LEU A 72 -7.92 12.11 -2.83
N THR A 73 -6.71 11.90 -2.29
CA THR A 73 -6.37 12.32 -0.95
C THR A 73 -5.34 13.44 -0.89
N GLY A 74 -4.51 13.61 -1.92
CA GLY A 74 -3.35 14.50 -1.86
C GLY A 74 -2.21 13.94 -1.01
N ILE A 75 -2.30 12.69 -0.56
CA ILE A 75 -1.24 12.04 0.19
C ILE A 75 -0.14 11.61 -0.78
N THR A 76 1.11 11.85 -0.40
CA THR A 76 2.27 11.37 -1.17
C THR A 76 2.64 9.97 -0.67
N PHE A 77 2.64 8.99 -1.56
CA PHE A 77 2.94 7.60 -1.22
C PHE A 77 4.29 7.16 -1.75
N THR A 78 4.99 6.36 -0.95
CA THR A 78 6.14 5.56 -1.40
C THR A 78 5.74 4.10 -1.23
N SER A 79 5.80 3.33 -2.31
CA SER A 79 5.31 1.95 -2.33
C SER A 79 6.46 0.97 -2.51
N TYR A 80 6.52 -0.04 -1.66
CA TYR A 80 7.56 -1.06 -1.70
C TYR A 80 6.92 -2.43 -1.91
N PRO A 81 7.33 -3.17 -2.96
CA PRO A 81 6.93 -4.57 -3.04
C PRO A 81 7.62 -5.33 -1.91
N ALA A 82 6.91 -6.28 -1.33
CA ALA A 82 7.42 -7.02 -0.18
C ALA A 82 6.93 -8.46 -0.22
N ILE A 83 7.72 -9.36 0.35
CA ILE A 83 7.32 -10.73 0.60
C ILE A 83 7.46 -11.01 2.09
N SER A 84 6.76 -12.03 2.57
CA SER A 84 6.88 -12.44 3.97
C SER A 84 8.26 -13.05 4.23
N VAL A 85 8.69 -13.03 5.49
CA VAL A 85 9.95 -13.68 5.88
C VAL A 85 9.86 -15.19 5.62
N THR A 86 8.70 -15.81 5.82
CA THR A 86 8.49 -17.22 5.49
C THR A 86 8.76 -17.50 4.01
N GLU A 87 8.30 -16.61 3.12
CA GLU A 87 8.57 -16.75 1.70
C GLU A 87 10.06 -16.52 1.40
N LEU A 88 10.70 -15.59 2.07
CA LEU A 88 12.14 -15.38 1.94
C LEU A 88 12.91 -16.65 2.31
N ASP A 89 12.52 -17.29 3.43
CA ASP A 89 13.15 -18.54 3.87
C ASP A 89 13.04 -19.62 2.82
N ARG A 90 11.88 -19.72 2.19
CA ARG A 90 11.66 -20.68 1.10
C ARG A 90 12.60 -20.41 -0.10
N LEU A 91 12.71 -19.14 -0.48
CA LEU A 91 13.59 -18.73 -1.59
C LEU A 91 15.06 -19.00 -1.26
N MET A 92 15.45 -18.82 0.00
CA MET A 92 16.84 -19.08 0.42
C MET A 92 17.23 -20.55 0.24
N GLN A 93 16.27 -21.47 0.37
CA GLN A 93 16.54 -22.89 0.12
C GLN A 93 16.91 -23.14 -1.34
N GLU A 94 16.35 -22.38 -2.26
CA GLU A 94 16.62 -22.53 -3.70
C GLU A 94 18.01 -22.03 -4.08
N VAL A 95 18.63 -21.18 -3.27
CA VAL A 95 19.97 -20.66 -3.52
C VAL A 95 21.03 -21.20 -2.55
N ALA A 96 20.67 -22.20 -1.76
CA ALA A 96 21.54 -22.74 -0.72
C ALA A 96 22.85 -23.33 -1.25
N ASN A 97 22.87 -23.73 -2.52
CA ASN A 97 24.05 -24.36 -3.14
C ASN A 97 24.90 -23.37 -3.96
N ILE A 98 24.63 -22.11 -3.89
CA ILE A 98 25.39 -21.08 -4.61
C ILE A 98 26.64 -20.65 -3.85
#